data_3d40fde71f4960e8df76362b3c3e5480
#
_entry.id   3d40fde71f4960e8df76362b3c3e5480
#
_cell.length_a   1.000
_cell.length_b   1.000
_cell.length_c   1.000
_cell.angle_alpha   90.00
_cell.angle_beta   90.00
_cell.angle_gamma   90.00
#
_symmetry.space_group_name_H-M   'P 1'
#
loop_
_entity.id
_entity.type
_entity.pdbx_description
1 polymer ?
#
loop_
_entity_poly.entity_id
_entity_poly.type
_entity_poly.pdbx_seq_one_letter_code
_entity_poly.pdbx_strand_id
1 'polypeptide(L)'
;MRIIIVSGGFDPLHSGHIAHFKAAKELGDILIVGLNSDDWLTRKKGKPFMPIDERLSIVRELRVVDLALPFNDDDNSSRDLIKRVMELYDSEVVFANGGDRTQDNIPEMEQFKDDSRVSFRFGIGGEDKKNSSSWILKNWRTT
;
A
#
# COMPACT_ATOMS: atom_id res chain seq x y z
N MET A 1 -11.79 16.72 5.53
CA MET A 1 -10.84 15.70 5.96
C MET A 1 -10.27 15.01 4.73
N ARG A 2 -8.99 14.70 4.76
CA ARG A 2 -8.32 14.04 3.63
C ARG A 2 -7.83 12.67 4.07
N ILE A 3 -8.24 11.64 3.35
CA ILE A 3 -7.89 10.24 3.61
C ILE A 3 -6.76 9.86 2.66
N ILE A 4 -5.66 9.33 3.20
CA ILE A 4 -4.53 8.87 2.39
C ILE A 4 -4.54 7.35 2.40
N ILE A 5 -4.43 6.75 1.21
CA ILE A 5 -4.41 5.29 1.03
C ILE A 5 -3.06 4.89 0.47
N VAL A 6 -2.47 3.86 1.07
CA VAL A 6 -1.31 3.16 0.52
C VAL A 6 -1.63 1.67 0.46
N SER A 7 -0.99 0.94 -0.45
CA SER A 7 -1.19 -0.50 -0.58
C SER A 7 0.12 -1.22 -0.83
N GLY A 8 0.16 -2.48 -0.47
CA GLY A 8 1.33 -3.31 -0.71
C GLY A 8 1.23 -4.66 -0.02
N GLY A 9 2.23 -5.50 -0.26
CA GLY A 9 2.32 -6.82 0.38
C GLY A 9 2.88 -6.74 1.79
N PHE A 10 3.88 -5.91 2.00
CA PHE A 10 4.56 -5.74 3.31
C PHE A 10 5.02 -7.08 3.87
N ASP A 11 5.77 -7.82 3.08
CA ASP A 11 6.10 -9.22 3.36
C ASP A 11 7.58 -9.53 3.08
N PRO A 12 8.50 -9.22 3.99
CA PRO A 12 8.27 -8.58 5.29
C PRO A 12 8.18 -7.05 5.23
N LEU A 13 7.58 -6.47 6.25
CA LEU A 13 7.62 -5.04 6.50
C LEU A 13 9.06 -4.62 6.82
N HIS A 14 9.47 -3.46 6.35
CA HIS A 14 10.83 -2.95 6.59
C HIS A 14 10.85 -1.42 6.68
N SER A 15 12.05 -0.86 6.92
CA SER A 15 12.24 0.58 7.14
C SER A 15 11.78 1.43 5.96
N GLY A 16 11.88 0.92 4.74
CA GLY A 16 11.40 1.62 3.55
C GLY A 16 9.90 1.83 3.56
N HIS A 17 9.15 0.82 4.02
CA HIS A 17 7.70 0.94 4.18
C HIS A 17 7.35 1.98 5.26
N ILE A 18 8.08 1.98 6.38
CA ILE A 18 7.84 2.95 7.46
C ILE A 18 8.07 4.38 6.96
N ALA A 19 9.14 4.61 6.21
CA ALA A 19 9.43 5.93 5.63
C ALA A 19 8.31 6.38 4.69
N HIS A 20 7.82 5.46 3.84
CA HIS A 20 6.71 5.73 2.93
C HIS A 20 5.42 6.08 3.69
N PHE A 21 5.10 5.31 4.73
CA PHE A 21 3.90 5.55 5.55
C PHE A 21 3.97 6.92 6.23
N LYS A 22 5.12 7.29 6.80
CA LYS A 22 5.29 8.60 7.44
C LYS A 22 5.09 9.74 6.44
N ALA A 23 5.67 9.63 5.26
CA ALA A 23 5.52 10.64 4.22
C ALA A 23 4.07 10.72 3.73
N ALA A 24 3.41 9.57 3.56
CA ALA A 24 2.00 9.52 3.16
C ALA A 24 1.10 10.18 4.21
N LYS A 25 1.30 9.88 5.48
CA LYS A 25 0.50 10.46 6.56
C LYS A 25 0.56 12.00 6.56
N GLU A 26 1.69 12.57 6.22
CA GLU A 26 1.86 14.04 6.17
C GLU A 26 0.97 14.70 5.11
N LEU A 27 0.48 13.93 4.13
CA LEU A 27 -0.38 14.46 3.06
C LEU A 27 -1.82 14.69 3.50
N GLY A 28 -2.24 14.14 4.63
CA GLY A 28 -3.63 14.22 5.06
C GLY A 28 -3.85 13.94 6.54
N ASP A 29 -5.08 13.61 6.87
CA ASP A 29 -5.53 13.47 8.25
C ASP A 29 -5.54 12.01 8.72
N ILE A 30 -5.86 11.08 7.83
CA ILE A 30 -6.00 9.65 8.14
C ILE A 30 -5.18 8.86 7.13
N LEU A 31 -4.39 7.91 7.62
CA LEU A 31 -3.65 6.97 6.77
C LEU A 31 -4.30 5.59 6.86
N ILE A 32 -4.72 5.09 5.71
CA ILE A 32 -5.28 3.75 5.57
C ILE A 32 -4.31 2.92 4.74
N VAL A 33 -3.92 1.76 5.27
CA VAL A 33 -3.00 0.84 4.61
C VAL A 33 -3.77 -0.41 4.19
N GLY A 34 -3.80 -0.67 2.88
CA GLY A 34 -4.38 -1.90 2.34
C GLY A 34 -3.28 -2.94 2.12
N LEU A 35 -3.54 -4.17 2.55
CA LEU A 35 -2.59 -5.26 2.43
C LEU A 35 -3.04 -6.22 1.34
N ASN A 36 -2.11 -6.56 0.45
CA ASN A 36 -2.35 -7.56 -0.59
C ASN A 36 -2.58 -8.93 0.03
N SER A 37 -3.40 -9.74 -0.65
CA SER A 37 -3.73 -11.09 -0.22
C SER A 37 -2.55 -12.05 -0.30
N ASP A 38 -2.67 -13.19 0.37
CA ASP A 38 -1.70 -14.27 0.24
C ASP A 38 -1.66 -14.80 -1.20
N ASP A 39 -2.81 -14.84 -1.88
CA ASP A 39 -2.88 -15.26 -3.28
C ASP A 39 -2.08 -14.32 -4.19
N TRP A 40 -2.17 -13.02 -3.97
CA TRP A 40 -1.40 -12.04 -4.73
C TRP A 40 0.11 -12.25 -4.54
N LEU A 41 0.53 -12.48 -3.28
CA LEU A 41 1.93 -12.77 -2.98
C LEU A 41 2.40 -14.08 -3.61
N THR A 42 1.52 -15.08 -3.67
CA THR A 42 1.81 -16.35 -4.34
C THR A 42 2.04 -16.13 -5.83
N ARG A 43 1.18 -15.34 -6.47
CA ARG A 43 1.36 -15.00 -7.90
C ARG A 43 2.66 -14.22 -8.14
N LYS A 44 3.02 -13.34 -7.20
CA LYS A 44 4.19 -12.46 -7.35
C LYS A 44 5.52 -13.18 -7.07
N LYS A 45 5.58 -14.02 -6.04
CA LYS A 45 6.85 -14.58 -5.57
C LYS A 45 6.81 -16.05 -5.13
N GLY A 46 5.75 -16.76 -5.44
CA GLY A 46 5.63 -18.20 -5.18
C GLY A 46 4.93 -18.58 -3.90
N LYS A 47 5.12 -17.84 -2.83
CA LYS A 47 4.40 -18.02 -1.55
C LYS A 47 4.60 -16.77 -0.68
N PRO A 48 3.67 -16.50 0.24
CA PRO A 48 3.90 -15.44 1.21
C PRO A 48 4.96 -15.87 2.23
N PHE A 49 5.77 -14.92 2.68
CA PHE A 49 6.68 -15.12 3.80
C PHE A 49 5.90 -15.15 5.11
N MET A 50 4.96 -14.19 5.27
CA MET A 50 4.02 -14.16 6.39
C MET A 50 2.59 -14.14 5.86
N PRO A 51 1.67 -14.95 6.45
CA PRO A 51 0.26 -14.91 6.05
C PRO A 51 -0.38 -13.56 6.40
N ILE A 52 -1.50 -13.28 5.76
CA ILE A 52 -2.18 -11.98 5.88
C ILE A 52 -2.48 -11.60 7.34
N ASP A 53 -2.86 -12.54 8.18
CA ASP A 53 -3.19 -12.26 9.58
C ASP A 53 -1.99 -11.73 10.35
N GLU A 54 -0.80 -12.29 10.11
CA GLU A 54 0.44 -11.81 10.72
C GLU A 54 0.79 -10.41 10.22
N ARG A 55 0.71 -10.20 8.93
CA ARG A 55 1.03 -8.89 8.33
C ARG A 55 0.08 -7.80 8.83
N LEU A 56 -1.22 -8.10 8.91
CA LEU A 56 -2.22 -7.17 9.44
C LEU A 56 -1.94 -6.82 10.90
N SER A 57 -1.62 -7.83 11.73
CA SER A 57 -1.31 -7.62 13.15
C SER A 57 -0.17 -6.62 13.34
N ILE A 58 0.87 -6.76 12.51
CA ILE A 58 2.04 -5.88 12.59
C ILE A 58 1.69 -4.46 12.14
N VAL A 59 1.07 -4.33 10.97
CA VAL A 59 0.77 -3.01 10.38
C VAL A 59 -0.20 -2.22 11.25
N ARG A 60 -1.19 -2.89 11.85
CA ARG A 60 -2.18 -2.24 12.73
C ARG A 60 -1.56 -1.58 13.95
N GLU A 61 -0.42 -2.05 14.40
CA GLU A 61 0.25 -1.53 15.61
C GLU A 61 1.21 -0.36 15.30
N LEU A 62 1.43 -0.03 14.05
CA LEU A 62 2.27 1.11 13.70
C LEU A 62 1.57 2.42 14.05
N ARG A 63 2.31 3.32 14.73
CA ARG A 63 1.75 4.59 15.20
C ARG A 63 1.15 5.44 14.10
N VAL A 64 1.74 5.40 12.92
CA VAL A 64 1.36 6.26 11.81
C VAL A 64 0.11 5.74 11.08
N VAL A 65 -0.25 4.48 11.29
CA VAL A 65 -1.37 3.82 10.59
C VAL A 65 -2.65 3.97 11.41
N ASP A 66 -3.67 4.56 10.81
CA ASP A 66 -4.97 4.72 11.45
C ASP A 66 -5.89 3.52 11.23
N LEU A 67 -5.79 2.89 10.05
CA LEU A 67 -6.57 1.72 9.71
C LEU A 67 -5.77 0.84 8.74
N ALA A 68 -5.78 -0.46 8.96
CA ALA A 68 -5.21 -1.42 8.03
C ALA A 68 -6.26 -2.49 7.71
N LEU A 69 -6.38 -2.84 6.43
CA LEU A 69 -7.40 -3.79 5.98
C LEU A 69 -6.92 -4.57 4.75
N PRO A 70 -7.44 -5.80 4.59
CA PRO A 70 -7.27 -6.54 3.35
C PRO A 70 -8.24 -6.02 2.30
N PHE A 71 -8.02 -6.37 1.05
CA PHE A 71 -8.91 -6.02 -0.06
C PHE A 71 -8.82 -7.08 -1.15
N ASN A 72 -9.78 -7.06 -2.07
CA ASN A 72 -9.79 -7.97 -3.21
C ASN A 72 -8.80 -7.47 -4.26
N ASP A 73 -7.76 -8.26 -4.53
CA ASP A 73 -6.73 -7.96 -5.50
C ASP A 73 -6.63 -9.00 -6.61
N ASP A 74 -7.73 -9.69 -6.90
CA ASP A 74 -7.76 -10.72 -7.94
C ASP A 74 -7.40 -10.17 -9.32
N ASP A 75 -7.67 -8.88 -9.56
CA ASP A 75 -7.31 -8.19 -10.81
C ASP A 75 -5.91 -7.56 -10.76
N ASN A 76 -5.13 -7.84 -9.74
CA ASN A 76 -3.78 -7.29 -9.51
C ASN A 76 -3.76 -5.77 -9.33
N SER A 77 -4.87 -5.16 -8.91
CA SER A 77 -4.96 -3.72 -8.68
C SER A 77 -5.50 -3.41 -7.29
N SER A 78 -5.40 -2.15 -6.89
CA SER A 78 -5.95 -1.64 -5.63
C SER A 78 -7.30 -0.94 -5.81
N ARG A 79 -7.99 -1.21 -6.92
CA ARG A 79 -9.31 -0.62 -7.20
C ARG A 79 -10.32 -0.91 -6.10
N ASP A 80 -10.38 -2.16 -5.65
CA ASP A 80 -11.28 -2.56 -4.58
C ASP A 80 -10.98 -1.82 -3.28
N LEU A 81 -9.70 -1.62 -2.97
CA LEU A 81 -9.28 -0.88 -1.78
C LEU A 81 -9.80 0.56 -1.81
N ILE A 82 -9.57 1.26 -2.90
CA ILE A 82 -10.03 2.64 -3.05
C ILE A 82 -11.55 2.71 -2.92
N LYS A 83 -12.26 1.79 -3.58
CA LYS A 83 -13.72 1.72 -3.52
C LYS A 83 -14.23 1.50 -2.09
N ARG A 84 -13.61 0.57 -1.35
CA ARG A 84 -13.99 0.30 0.04
C ARG A 84 -13.81 1.53 0.93
N VAL A 85 -12.71 2.25 0.76
CA VAL A 85 -12.45 3.46 1.54
C VAL A 85 -13.48 4.55 1.20
N MET A 86 -13.82 4.71 -0.07
CA MET A 86 -14.83 5.68 -0.50
C MET A 86 -16.22 5.36 0.07
N GLU A 87 -16.51 4.09 0.29
CA GLU A 87 -17.77 3.67 0.93
C GLU A 87 -17.78 3.93 2.43
N LEU A 88 -16.61 3.86 3.08
CA LEU A 88 -16.48 4.08 4.52
C LEU A 88 -16.45 5.56 4.90
N TYR A 89 -15.93 6.40 4.03
CA TYR A 89 -15.71 7.82 4.30
C TYR A 89 -16.28 8.69 3.18
N ASP A 90 -16.99 9.73 3.55
CA ASP A 90 -17.45 10.75 2.60
C ASP A 90 -16.45 11.91 2.61
N SER A 91 -15.26 11.66 2.07
CA SER A 91 -14.13 12.59 2.17
C SER A 91 -13.27 12.50 0.91
N GLU A 92 -12.39 13.49 0.75
CA GLU A 92 -11.35 13.47 -0.28
C GLU A 92 -10.40 12.30 -0.01
N VAL A 93 -10.06 11.55 -1.05
CA VAL A 93 -9.20 10.37 -0.99
C VAL A 93 -7.98 10.57 -1.89
N VAL A 94 -6.80 10.34 -1.34
CA VAL A 94 -5.53 10.39 -2.08
C VAL A 94 -4.89 9.01 -2.06
N PHE A 95 -4.69 8.44 -3.25
CA PHE A 95 -3.94 7.19 -3.37
C PHE A 95 -2.47 7.54 -3.57
N ALA A 96 -1.65 7.26 -2.55
CA ALA A 96 -0.25 7.66 -2.51
C ALA A 96 0.64 6.50 -2.94
N ASN A 97 1.49 6.74 -3.94
CA ASN A 97 2.41 5.76 -4.47
C ASN A 97 3.84 6.17 -4.17
N GLY A 98 4.69 5.18 -3.90
CA GLY A 98 6.12 5.39 -3.69
C GLY A 98 6.94 4.68 -4.74
N GLY A 99 8.26 4.78 -4.60
CA GLY A 99 9.20 4.08 -5.45
C GLY A 99 9.12 4.54 -6.91
N ASP A 100 9.05 3.58 -7.80
CA ASP A 100 9.07 3.80 -9.25
C ASP A 100 7.69 3.82 -9.91
N ARG A 101 6.61 3.87 -9.13
CA ARG A 101 5.27 3.94 -9.68
C ARG A 101 5.00 5.33 -10.23
N THR A 102 4.42 5.39 -11.43
CA THR A 102 4.09 6.65 -12.13
C THR A 102 2.67 6.58 -12.64
N GLN A 103 2.14 7.76 -13.08
CA GLN A 103 0.77 7.81 -13.58
C GLN A 103 0.54 6.97 -14.84
N ASP A 104 1.60 6.51 -15.52
CA ASP A 104 1.47 5.69 -16.72
C ASP A 104 1.39 4.20 -16.42
N ASN A 105 1.64 3.78 -15.18
CA ASN A 105 1.75 2.36 -14.85
C ASN A 105 0.84 1.88 -13.73
N ILE A 106 -0.19 2.66 -13.36
CA ILE A 106 -1.16 2.21 -12.36
C ILE A 106 -2.57 2.13 -12.94
N PRO A 107 -3.21 0.95 -12.85
CA PRO A 107 -4.55 0.75 -13.40
C PRO A 107 -5.65 1.50 -12.65
N GLU A 108 -5.42 1.84 -11.39
CA GLU A 108 -6.38 2.53 -10.54
C GLU A 108 -6.78 3.90 -11.10
N MET A 109 -5.86 4.59 -11.75
CA MET A 109 -6.14 5.90 -12.35
C MET A 109 -7.19 5.80 -13.44
N GLU A 110 -7.18 4.73 -14.23
CA GLU A 110 -8.15 4.56 -15.32
C GLU A 110 -9.57 4.49 -14.79
N GLN A 111 -9.76 3.81 -13.66
CA GLN A 111 -11.10 3.66 -13.07
C GLN A 111 -11.61 4.93 -12.41
N PHE A 112 -10.72 5.68 -11.74
CA PHE A 112 -11.11 6.82 -10.90
C PHE A 112 -10.75 8.18 -11.46
N LYS A 113 -10.28 8.26 -12.71
CA LYS A 113 -9.80 9.50 -13.30
C LYS A 113 -10.85 10.61 -13.36
N ASP A 114 -12.12 10.25 -13.45
CA ASP A 114 -13.23 11.20 -13.53
C ASP A 114 -13.92 11.44 -12.19
N ASP A 115 -13.44 10.81 -11.11
CA ASP A 115 -14.01 11.00 -9.78
C ASP A 115 -13.27 12.14 -9.07
N SER A 116 -13.99 13.24 -8.81
CA SER A 116 -13.40 14.46 -8.22
C SER A 116 -12.92 14.27 -6.78
N ARG A 117 -13.37 13.20 -6.09
CA ARG A 117 -12.96 12.92 -4.72
C ARG A 117 -11.63 12.17 -4.64
N VAL A 118 -11.19 11.57 -5.73
CA VAL A 118 -10.00 10.72 -5.77
C VAL A 118 -8.88 11.44 -6.50
N SER A 119 -7.71 11.49 -5.87
CA SER A 119 -6.50 11.99 -6.52
C SER A 119 -5.35 11.02 -6.28
N PHE A 120 -4.27 11.21 -7.03
CA PHE A 120 -3.12 10.32 -7.03
C PHE A 120 -1.85 11.11 -6.80
N ARG A 121 -0.96 10.58 -5.96
CA ARG A 121 0.36 11.16 -5.69
C ARG A 121 1.42 10.11 -5.94
N PHE A 122 2.59 10.54 -6.42
CA PHE A 122 3.69 9.65 -6.80
C PHE A 122 4.97 10.10 -6.13
N GLY A 123 5.93 9.18 -5.98
CA GLY A 123 7.21 9.47 -5.37
C GLY A 123 7.16 9.79 -3.89
N ILE A 124 6.10 9.37 -3.20
CA ILE A 124 5.92 9.65 -1.77
C ILE A 124 6.89 8.80 -0.96
N GLY A 125 7.72 9.47 -0.14
CA GLY A 125 8.79 8.82 0.61
C GLY A 125 10.11 8.78 -0.15
N GLY A 126 10.16 9.42 -1.33
CA GLY A 126 11.34 9.48 -2.19
C GLY A 126 11.39 8.36 -3.21
N GLU A 127 12.27 8.51 -4.19
CA GLU A 127 12.48 7.52 -5.23
C GLU A 127 13.56 6.51 -4.86
N ASP A 128 14.44 6.86 -3.91
CA ASP A 128 15.53 6.00 -3.46
C ASP A 128 14.99 4.87 -2.61
N LYS A 129 15.31 3.66 -3.02
CA LYS A 129 14.92 2.46 -2.28
C LYS A 129 15.82 2.30 -1.05
N LYS A 130 15.27 2.47 0.13
CA LYS A 130 16.01 2.26 1.39
C LYS A 130 16.20 0.79 1.70
N ASN A 131 15.26 -0.05 1.25
CA ASN A 131 15.32 -1.49 1.45
C ASN A 131 14.28 -2.15 0.54
N SER A 132 14.25 -3.47 0.50
CA SER A 132 13.17 -4.19 -0.16
C SER A 132 12.97 -5.55 0.50
N SER A 133 11.73 -6.02 0.48
CA SER A 133 11.41 -7.35 0.99
C SER A 133 12.17 -8.43 0.24
N SER A 134 12.34 -8.29 -1.07
CA SER A 134 13.09 -9.23 -1.89
C SER A 134 14.56 -9.29 -1.48
N TRP A 135 15.19 -8.14 -1.20
CA TRP A 135 16.58 -8.09 -0.73
C TRP A 135 16.74 -8.77 0.61
N ILE A 136 15.83 -8.50 1.55
CA ILE A 136 15.86 -9.10 2.89
C ILE A 136 15.73 -10.61 2.80
N LEU A 137 14.78 -11.12 2.04
CA LEU A 137 14.56 -12.55 1.87
C LEU A 137 15.73 -13.23 1.16
N LYS A 138 16.30 -12.58 0.15
CA LYS A 138 17.47 -13.09 -0.57
C LYS A 138 18.66 -13.23 0.36
N ASN A 139 18.95 -12.19 1.15
CA ASN A 139 20.06 -12.20 2.10
C ASN A 139 19.90 -13.29 3.14
N TRP A 140 18.70 -13.48 3.65
CA TRP A 140 18.41 -14.53 4.62
C TRP A 140 18.62 -15.91 4.05
N ARG A 141 18.21 -16.16 2.78
CA ARG A 141 18.34 -17.46 2.13
C ARG A 141 19.79 -17.83 1.80
N THR A 142 20.66 -16.85 1.60
CA THR A 142 22.06 -17.07 1.23
C THR A 142 23.00 -17.16 2.43
N THR A 143 22.51 -16.92 3.63
CA THR A 143 23.26 -17.11 4.87
C THR A 143 22.91 -18.43 5.53
#